data_315ebf05b6c8acde7ba4d83a380a91cf
#
_entry.id   315ebf05b6c8acde7ba4d83a380a91cf
#
_cell.length_a   1.000
_cell.length_b   1.000
_cell.length_c   1.000
_cell.angle_alpha   90.00
_cell.angle_beta   90.00
_cell.angle_gamma   90.00
#
_symmetry.space_group_name_H-M   'P 1'
#
loop_
_entity.id
_entity.type
_entity.pdbx_description
1 polymer ?
#
loop_
_entity_poly.entity_id
_entity_poly.type
_entity_poly.pdbx_seq_one_letter_code
_entity_poly.pdbx_strand_id
1 'polypeptide(L)'
;MIRGVDGHDSDEIIQAIKTAQAETDRPTLICCRTVIGFGAPNKAGKESAHGAPLGKDELEAARKQLNWPYAAFEIPEEIYAGWRAGNTGLLREEQWIRTFDK
;
A
#
# COMPACT_ATOMS: atom_id res chain seq x y z
N MET A 1 16.64 -1.28 12.95
CA MET A 1 16.24 -1.92 11.67
C MET A 1 15.24 -3.03 11.97
N ILE A 2 14.09 -3.03 11.30
CA ILE A 2 13.04 -4.05 11.40
C ILE A 2 13.13 -4.93 10.15
N ARG A 3 13.17 -6.26 10.31
CA ARG A 3 13.33 -7.22 9.22
C ARG A 3 12.29 -8.33 9.31
N GLY A 4 12.06 -9.04 8.22
CA GLY A 4 11.19 -10.21 8.16
C GLY A 4 9.71 -9.86 8.09
N VAL A 5 9.38 -8.62 7.72
CA VAL A 5 7.99 -8.17 7.53
C VAL A 5 7.47 -8.72 6.20
N ASP A 6 6.32 -9.39 6.21
CA ASP A 6 5.61 -9.73 4.99
C ASP A 6 4.95 -8.44 4.45
N GLY A 7 5.44 -7.96 3.30
CA GLY A 7 4.92 -6.74 2.67
C GLY A 7 3.56 -6.92 1.98
N HIS A 8 2.95 -8.10 2.06
CA HIS A 8 1.58 -8.38 1.62
C HIS A 8 0.63 -8.62 2.80
N ASP A 9 1.15 -8.60 4.04
CA ASP A 9 0.35 -8.66 5.27
C ASP A 9 0.22 -7.26 5.88
N SER A 10 -1.00 -6.72 5.86
CA SER A 10 -1.29 -5.37 6.37
C SER A 10 -1.04 -5.23 7.87
N ASP A 11 -1.26 -6.27 8.65
CA ASP A 11 -1.09 -6.22 10.10
C ASP A 11 0.39 -6.22 10.47
N GLU A 12 1.22 -7.00 9.79
CA GLU A 12 2.67 -6.95 9.95
C GLU A 12 3.25 -5.58 9.57
N ILE A 13 2.77 -5.00 8.47
CA ILE A 13 3.16 -3.66 8.04
C ILE A 13 2.79 -2.61 9.09
N ILE A 14 1.55 -2.64 9.60
CA ILE A 14 1.07 -1.72 10.63
C ILE A 14 1.91 -1.84 11.90
N GLN A 15 2.23 -3.04 12.35
CA GLN A 15 3.08 -3.25 13.54
C GLN A 15 4.51 -2.75 13.33
N ALA A 16 5.07 -2.98 12.15
CA ALA A 16 6.39 -2.46 11.80
C ALA A 16 6.44 -0.93 11.82
N ILE A 17 5.41 -0.28 11.28
CA ILE A 17 5.28 1.19 11.28
C ILE A 17 5.14 1.71 12.73
N LYS A 18 4.27 1.11 13.54
CA LYS A 18 4.11 1.50 14.96
C LYS A 18 5.41 1.38 15.73
N THR A 19 6.16 0.29 15.52
CA THR A 19 7.47 0.07 16.14
C THR A 19 8.47 1.14 15.69
N ALA A 20 8.47 1.49 14.40
CA ALA A 20 9.34 2.54 13.86
C ALA A 20 9.01 3.92 14.44
N GLN A 21 7.73 4.24 14.60
CA GLN A 21 7.27 5.51 15.18
C GLN A 21 7.59 5.65 16.66
N ALA A 22 7.71 4.55 17.40
CA ALA A 22 8.09 4.55 18.81
C ALA A 22 9.61 4.78 19.02
N GLU A 23 10.44 4.60 17.97
CA GLU A 23 11.87 4.90 18.03
C GLU A 23 12.08 6.38 17.68
N THR A 24 12.45 7.19 18.66
CA THR A 24 12.61 8.66 18.51
C THR A 24 14.07 9.11 18.41
N ASP A 25 15.02 8.26 18.77
CA ASP A 25 16.43 8.65 18.89
C ASP A 25 17.22 8.47 17.60
N ARG A 26 16.72 7.64 16.68
CA ARG A 26 17.44 7.31 15.44
C ARG A 26 16.46 6.88 14.33
N PRO A 27 16.85 7.04 13.05
CA PRO A 27 16.04 6.63 11.92
C PRO A 27 15.84 5.11 11.90
N THR A 28 14.63 4.67 11.51
CA THR A 28 14.30 3.25 11.40
C THR A 28 14.12 2.83 9.95
N LEU A 29 14.85 1.79 9.55
CA LEU A 29 14.66 1.09 8.26
C LEU A 29 13.75 -0.11 8.47
N ILE A 30 12.67 -0.20 7.71
CA ILE A 30 11.77 -1.35 7.65
C ILE A 30 12.04 -2.12 6.35
N CYS A 31 12.40 -3.40 6.45
CA CYS A 31 12.65 -4.27 5.31
C CYS A 31 11.47 -5.23 5.13
N CYS A 32 10.66 -4.99 4.09
CA CYS A 32 9.53 -5.84 3.75
C CYS A 32 9.91 -6.81 2.62
N ARG A 33 9.43 -8.06 2.73
CA ARG A 33 9.50 -9.02 1.64
C ARG A 33 8.23 -8.92 0.81
N THR A 34 8.39 -8.73 -0.49
CA THR A 34 7.27 -8.62 -1.44
C THR A 34 7.50 -9.51 -2.66
N VAL A 35 6.44 -9.78 -3.39
CA VAL A 35 6.48 -10.51 -4.66
C VAL A 35 5.91 -9.59 -5.74
N ILE A 36 6.68 -9.33 -6.79
CA ILE A 36 6.20 -8.54 -7.93
C ILE A 36 4.98 -9.20 -8.57
N GLY A 37 3.95 -8.42 -8.91
CA GLY A 37 2.72 -8.95 -9.49
C GLY A 37 1.91 -9.82 -8.52
N PHE A 38 2.02 -9.58 -7.22
CA PHE A 38 1.24 -10.28 -6.20
C PHE A 38 -0.24 -10.33 -6.56
N GLY A 39 -0.86 -11.51 -6.44
CA GLY A 39 -2.24 -11.76 -6.82
C GLY A 39 -2.44 -12.18 -8.28
N ALA A 40 -1.43 -12.07 -9.15
CA ALA A 40 -1.50 -12.55 -10.54
C ALA A 40 -1.04 -14.02 -10.60
N PRO A 41 -1.93 -15.01 -10.78
CA PRO A 41 -1.59 -16.42 -10.56
C PRO A 41 -0.52 -16.97 -11.50
N ASN A 42 -0.41 -16.44 -12.74
CA ASN A 42 0.54 -16.92 -13.72
C ASN A 42 1.76 -15.99 -13.90
N LYS A 43 1.69 -14.73 -13.43
CA LYS A 43 2.74 -13.72 -13.63
C LYS A 43 3.43 -13.26 -12.35
N ALA A 44 2.90 -13.58 -11.15
CA ALA A 44 3.57 -13.24 -9.91
C ALA A 44 4.99 -13.81 -9.83
N GLY A 45 5.94 -13.00 -9.36
CA GLY A 45 7.35 -13.36 -9.25
C GLY A 45 8.13 -13.39 -10.56
N LYS A 46 7.53 -13.00 -11.69
CA LYS A 46 8.17 -13.02 -13.01
C LYS A 46 8.48 -11.60 -13.50
N GLU A 47 9.51 -11.45 -14.32
CA GLU A 47 9.91 -10.20 -14.96
C GLU A 47 8.79 -9.61 -15.84
N SER A 48 7.94 -10.47 -16.42
CA SER A 48 6.80 -10.06 -17.24
C SER A 48 5.72 -9.27 -16.49
N ALA A 49 5.75 -9.27 -15.13
CA ALA A 49 4.90 -8.42 -14.31
C ALA A 49 5.48 -7.01 -14.08
N HIS A 50 6.74 -6.76 -14.49
CA HIS A 50 7.41 -5.49 -14.20
C HIS A 50 7.03 -4.35 -15.15
N GLY A 51 7.06 -4.59 -16.45
CA GLY A 51 6.94 -3.52 -17.45
C GLY A 51 5.87 -3.74 -18.52
N ALA A 52 5.05 -4.77 -18.41
CA ALA A 52 4.00 -5.09 -19.35
C ALA A 52 2.62 -5.17 -18.65
N PRO A 53 1.53 -4.83 -19.34
CA PRO A 53 0.18 -5.06 -18.80
C PRO A 53 -0.04 -6.55 -18.57
N LEU A 54 -0.85 -6.88 -17.55
CA LEU A 54 -1.17 -8.27 -17.25
C LEU A 54 -1.89 -8.98 -18.40
N GLY A 55 -2.68 -8.25 -19.17
CA GLY A 55 -3.60 -8.79 -20.17
C GLY A 55 -4.95 -9.15 -19.55
N LYS A 56 -5.97 -9.28 -20.40
CA LYS A 56 -7.36 -9.45 -19.95
C LYS A 56 -7.56 -10.69 -19.08
N ASP A 57 -7.07 -11.83 -19.53
CA ASP A 57 -7.29 -13.11 -18.85
C ASP A 57 -6.57 -13.17 -17.49
N GLU A 58 -5.34 -12.68 -17.44
CA GLU A 58 -4.57 -12.61 -16.18
C GLU A 58 -5.16 -11.60 -15.21
N LEU A 59 -5.68 -10.48 -15.72
CA LEU A 59 -6.37 -9.48 -14.89
C LEU A 59 -7.63 -10.06 -14.23
N GLU A 60 -8.43 -10.81 -15.00
CA GLU A 60 -9.62 -11.51 -14.47
C GLU A 60 -9.23 -12.57 -13.42
N ALA A 61 -8.17 -13.31 -13.66
CA ALA A 61 -7.65 -14.29 -12.73
C ALA A 61 -7.11 -13.64 -11.44
N ALA A 62 -6.38 -12.53 -11.57
CA ALA A 62 -5.88 -11.76 -10.43
C ALA A 62 -7.02 -11.18 -9.59
N ARG A 63 -8.08 -10.67 -10.21
CA ARG A 63 -9.27 -10.18 -9.49
C ARG A 63 -9.93 -11.27 -8.66
N LYS A 64 -10.06 -12.47 -9.22
CA LYS A 64 -10.58 -13.63 -8.48
C LYS A 64 -9.67 -14.04 -7.34
N GLN A 65 -8.37 -14.07 -7.56
CA GLN A 65 -7.36 -14.39 -6.55
C GLN A 65 -7.38 -13.41 -5.38
N LEU A 66 -7.56 -12.13 -5.66
CA LEU A 66 -7.61 -11.05 -4.69
C LEU A 66 -9.01 -10.79 -4.11
N ASN A 67 -10.01 -11.59 -4.48
CA ASN A 67 -11.41 -11.42 -4.08
C ASN A 67 -11.95 -10.01 -4.38
N TRP A 68 -11.59 -9.45 -5.54
CA TRP A 68 -12.07 -8.14 -6.00
C TRP A 68 -13.27 -8.29 -6.92
N PRO A 69 -14.52 -8.10 -6.41
CA PRO A 69 -15.74 -8.40 -7.19
C PRO A 69 -16.19 -7.27 -8.11
N TYR A 70 -15.61 -6.08 -7.96
CA TYR A 70 -16.08 -4.88 -8.65
C TYR A 70 -15.61 -4.82 -10.10
N ALA A 71 -16.34 -4.10 -10.96
CA ALA A 71 -15.99 -3.91 -12.36
C ALA A 71 -14.69 -3.09 -12.55
N ALA A 72 -14.19 -3.03 -13.78
CA ALA A 72 -13.01 -2.21 -14.09
C ALA A 72 -13.32 -0.73 -13.78
N PHE A 73 -12.39 -0.07 -13.08
CA PHE A 73 -12.51 1.34 -12.63
C PHE A 73 -13.65 1.61 -11.63
N GLU A 74 -14.33 0.60 -11.14
CA GLU A 74 -15.32 0.71 -10.08
C GLU A 74 -14.65 0.56 -8.73
N ILE A 75 -14.70 1.60 -7.91
CA ILE A 75 -14.20 1.61 -6.54
C ILE A 75 -15.37 1.91 -5.60
N PRO A 76 -15.65 1.06 -4.61
CA PRO A 76 -16.72 1.29 -3.63
C PRO A 76 -16.54 2.59 -2.83
N GLU A 77 -17.65 3.24 -2.49
CA GLU A 77 -17.59 4.52 -1.76
C GLU A 77 -16.94 4.39 -0.37
N GLU A 78 -17.09 3.26 0.31
CA GLU A 78 -16.41 3.02 1.59
C GLU A 78 -14.88 3.01 1.47
N ILE A 79 -14.34 2.55 0.33
CA ILE A 79 -12.90 2.62 0.05
C ILE A 79 -12.51 4.07 -0.22
N TYR A 80 -13.27 4.79 -1.04
CA TYR A 80 -13.04 6.23 -1.25
C TYR A 80 -13.08 7.01 0.05
N ALA A 81 -14.06 6.76 0.92
CA ALA A 81 -14.18 7.43 2.21
C ALA A 81 -12.95 7.21 3.10
N GLY A 82 -12.40 5.99 3.11
CA GLY A 82 -11.18 5.66 3.84
C GLY A 82 -9.91 6.32 3.28
N TRP A 83 -9.86 6.56 1.97
CA TRP A 83 -8.68 7.15 1.31
C TRP A 83 -8.77 8.67 1.13
N ARG A 84 -9.95 9.26 1.15
CA ARG A 84 -10.14 10.71 1.03
C ARG A 84 -9.59 11.43 2.26
N ALA A 85 -8.42 11.99 2.13
CA ALA A 85 -7.75 12.72 3.21
C ALA A 85 -7.90 14.26 3.08
N GLY A 86 -8.83 14.77 2.26
CA GLY A 86 -8.95 16.18 1.96
C GLY A 86 -9.02 17.08 3.20
N ASN A 87 -9.97 16.84 4.09
CA ASN A 87 -10.10 17.62 5.32
C ASN A 87 -8.93 17.42 6.29
N THR A 88 -8.48 16.17 6.47
CA THR A 88 -7.34 15.85 7.35
C THR A 88 -6.04 16.41 6.77
N GLY A 89 -5.87 16.35 5.45
CA GLY A 89 -4.73 16.93 4.74
C GLY A 89 -4.64 18.43 4.92
N LEU A 90 -5.76 19.14 4.75
CA LEU A 90 -5.85 20.58 4.94
C LEU A 90 -5.45 21.00 6.36
N LEU A 91 -5.96 20.32 7.39
CA LEU A 91 -5.60 20.59 8.77
C LEU A 91 -4.10 20.39 9.07
N ARG A 92 -3.49 19.35 8.47
CA ARG A 92 -2.06 19.08 8.58
C ARG A 92 -1.22 20.13 7.86
N GLU A 93 -1.65 20.56 6.68
CA GLU A 93 -1.01 21.65 5.92
C GLU A 93 -1.03 22.96 6.70
N GLU A 94 -2.19 23.37 7.24
CA GLU A 94 -2.31 24.56 8.08
C GLU A 94 -1.40 24.49 9.32
N GLN A 95 -1.32 23.33 9.98
CA GLN A 95 -0.44 23.14 11.13
C GLN A 95 1.04 23.24 10.72
N TRP A 96 1.42 22.69 9.56
CA TRP A 96 2.77 22.77 9.05
C TRP A 96 3.14 24.23 8.71
N ILE A 97 2.27 24.97 8.01
CA ILE A 97 2.47 26.39 7.69
C ILE A 97 2.71 27.20 8.96
N ARG A 98 1.87 27.04 10.00
CA ARG A 98 2.06 27.74 11.29
C ARG A 98 3.39 27.43 11.96
N THR A 99 3.97 26.26 11.69
CA THR A 99 5.27 25.87 12.24
C THR A 99 6.41 26.42 11.38
N PHE A 100 6.23 26.50 10.08
CA PHE A 100 7.21 26.98 9.12
C PHE A 100 7.38 28.52 9.19
N ASP A 101 6.29 29.26 9.40
CA ASP A 101 6.27 30.72 9.45
C ASP A 101 6.77 31.30 10.80
N LYS A 102 7.26 30.47 11.73
CA LYS A 102 7.89 30.88 13.00
C LYS A 102 9.39 31.01 12.89
#